data_687d0c8bccd36f05020af50f7e279b76
#
_entry.id   687d0c8bccd36f05020af50f7e279b76
#
_cell.length_a   1.000
_cell.length_b   1.000
_cell.length_c   1.000
_cell.angle_alpha   90.00
_cell.angle_beta   90.00
_cell.angle_gamma   90.00
#
_symmetry.space_group_name_H-M   'P 1'
#
loop_
_entity.id
_entity.type
_entity.pdbx_description
1 polymer ?
#
loop_
_entity_poly.entity_id
_entity_poly.type
_entity_poly.pdbx_seq_one_letter_code
_entity_poly.pdbx_strand_id
1 'polypeptide(L)'
;MTDQYAYFAYLKTRSWRAQLYRRIFLYPLLNRHISGAALDVGCGLGDMLEFRPNTVGADVNPHAVDYCRSRGFDAHLIEDGRLPFAAESFDTVVLDNVLEHVPSPQPLLDEIHRVLKRDGRVLVGVPGERGYASDSDHKVFYDEPTLTATLAGAGFECDRVFHVPCRARMLSRVLRQYCVYALFRAA
;
A
#
# COMPACT_ATOMS: atom_id res chain seq x y z
N MET A 1 -0.25 10.90 -18.32
CA MET A 1 -0.68 11.05 -16.91
C MET A 1 -2.16 10.75 -16.88
N THR A 2 -2.56 9.72 -16.14
CA THR A 2 -3.98 9.45 -15.90
C THR A 2 -4.56 10.68 -15.20
N ASP A 3 -5.73 11.15 -15.62
CA ASP A 3 -6.40 12.26 -14.97
C ASP A 3 -6.66 11.88 -13.49
N GLN A 4 -6.06 12.62 -12.56
CA GLN A 4 -6.16 12.35 -11.13
C GLN A 4 -7.61 12.33 -10.65
N TYR A 5 -8.46 13.18 -11.24
CA TYR A 5 -9.87 13.18 -10.94
C TYR A 5 -10.58 11.91 -11.47
N ALA A 6 -10.26 11.48 -12.68
CA ALA A 6 -10.82 10.26 -13.25
C ALA A 6 -10.43 9.02 -12.42
N TYR A 7 -9.17 8.95 -11.97
CA TYR A 7 -8.72 7.87 -11.09
C TYR A 7 -9.45 7.90 -9.74
N PHE A 8 -9.59 9.07 -9.11
CA PHE A 8 -10.34 9.22 -7.87
C PHE A 8 -11.81 8.81 -8.04
N ALA A 9 -12.46 9.22 -9.14
CA ALA A 9 -13.83 8.80 -9.45
C ALA A 9 -13.93 7.27 -9.62
N TYR A 10 -12.96 6.66 -10.29
CA TYR A 10 -12.85 5.20 -10.41
C TYR A 10 -12.75 4.50 -9.04
N LEU A 11 -11.94 5.00 -8.12
CA LEU A 11 -11.84 4.44 -6.76
C LEU A 11 -13.21 4.41 -6.05
N LYS A 12 -14.06 5.42 -6.25
CA LYS A 12 -15.41 5.48 -5.69
C LYS A 12 -16.38 4.45 -6.26
N THR A 13 -16.10 3.86 -7.41
CA THR A 13 -16.94 2.81 -8.01
C THR A 13 -16.75 1.42 -7.40
N ARG A 14 -15.83 1.27 -6.42
CA ARG A 14 -15.60 -0.01 -5.75
C ARG A 14 -16.88 -0.58 -5.18
N SER A 15 -17.12 -1.88 -5.45
CA SER A 15 -18.31 -2.55 -4.96
C SER A 15 -18.33 -2.64 -3.43
N TRP A 16 -19.50 -2.54 -2.82
CA TRP A 16 -19.69 -2.72 -1.38
C TRP A 16 -19.16 -4.08 -0.87
N ARG A 17 -19.21 -5.13 -1.72
CA ARG A 17 -18.67 -6.46 -1.40
C ARG A 17 -17.16 -6.43 -1.24
N ALA A 18 -16.46 -5.68 -2.10
CA ALA A 18 -15.01 -5.52 -1.99
C ALA A 18 -14.64 -4.74 -0.72
N GLN A 19 -15.38 -3.71 -0.37
CA GLN A 19 -15.18 -2.96 0.88
C GLN A 19 -15.43 -3.85 2.10
N LEU A 20 -16.49 -4.64 2.10
CA LEU A 20 -16.80 -5.58 3.18
C LEU A 20 -15.71 -6.64 3.36
N TYR A 21 -15.20 -7.21 2.25
CA TYR A 21 -14.08 -8.15 2.26
C TYR A 21 -12.82 -7.52 2.88
N ARG A 22 -12.47 -6.29 2.50
CA ARG A 22 -11.33 -5.58 3.05
C ARG A 22 -11.50 -5.36 4.56
N ARG A 23 -12.66 -4.89 4.98
CA ARG A 23 -12.95 -4.55 6.37
C ARG A 23 -13.03 -5.77 7.30
N ILE A 24 -13.63 -6.88 6.85
CA ILE A 24 -13.89 -8.06 7.70
C ILE A 24 -12.74 -9.07 7.64
N PHE A 25 -12.08 -9.19 6.49
CA PHE A 25 -11.09 -10.25 6.29
C PHE A 25 -9.66 -9.69 6.11
N LEU A 26 -9.47 -8.79 5.14
CA LEU A 26 -8.13 -8.34 4.77
C LEU A 26 -7.49 -7.48 5.87
N TYR A 27 -8.13 -6.40 6.26
CA TYR A 27 -7.53 -5.46 7.23
C TYR A 27 -7.31 -6.05 8.63
N PRO A 28 -8.19 -6.90 9.19
CA PRO A 28 -7.87 -7.62 10.42
C PRO A 28 -6.61 -8.49 10.30
N LEU A 29 -6.39 -9.10 9.12
CA LEU A 29 -5.17 -9.88 8.86
C LEU A 29 -3.94 -8.98 8.79
N LEU A 30 -3.99 -7.89 8.01
CA LEU A 30 -2.88 -6.94 7.85
C LEU A 30 -2.56 -6.24 9.18
N ASN A 31 -3.56 -5.87 9.97
CA ASN A 31 -3.39 -5.19 11.25
C ASN A 31 -2.57 -5.98 12.27
N ARG A 32 -2.47 -7.31 12.14
CA ARG A 32 -1.59 -8.14 12.97
C ARG A 32 -0.10 -7.84 12.74
N HIS A 33 0.21 -7.19 11.63
CA HIS A 33 1.57 -6.83 11.22
C HIS A 33 1.85 -5.32 11.33
N ILE A 34 0.85 -4.52 11.75
CA ILE A 34 0.95 -3.07 11.90
C ILE A 34 1.02 -2.74 13.40
N SER A 35 2.08 -2.06 13.81
CA SER A 35 2.30 -1.67 15.20
C SER A 35 2.65 -0.18 15.30
N GLY A 36 2.43 0.39 16.48
CA GLY A 36 2.82 1.78 16.80
C GLY A 36 2.19 2.83 15.88
N ALA A 37 2.94 3.89 15.61
CA ALA A 37 2.58 4.93 14.65
C ALA A 37 2.66 4.37 13.24
N ALA A 38 1.56 4.41 12.50
CA ALA A 38 1.47 3.82 11.16
C ALA A 38 1.18 4.87 10.09
N LEU A 39 1.83 4.72 8.94
CA LEU A 39 1.60 5.50 7.73
C LEU A 39 1.07 4.58 6.61
N ASP A 40 -0.05 4.96 6.00
CA ASP A 40 -0.61 4.32 4.81
C ASP A 40 -0.27 5.17 3.59
N VAL A 41 0.69 4.72 2.78
CA VAL A 41 1.13 5.42 1.56
C VAL A 41 0.30 4.91 0.38
N GLY A 42 -0.30 5.84 -0.37
CA GLY A 42 -1.34 5.53 -1.36
C GLY A 42 -2.68 5.24 -0.68
N CYS A 43 -3.04 6.04 0.32
CA CYS A 43 -4.20 5.78 1.18
C CYS A 43 -5.56 5.85 0.44
N GLY A 44 -5.62 6.40 -0.77
CA GLY A 44 -6.81 6.45 -1.61
C GLY A 44 -8.03 7.04 -0.90
N LEU A 45 -9.09 6.25 -0.74
CA LEU A 45 -10.31 6.70 -0.07
C LEU A 45 -10.27 6.58 1.48
N GLY A 46 -9.13 6.22 2.05
CA GLY A 46 -8.93 6.12 3.50
C GLY A 46 -9.54 4.88 4.14
N ASP A 47 -9.71 3.80 3.39
CA ASP A 47 -10.29 2.57 3.94
C ASP A 47 -9.49 2.01 5.13
N MET A 48 -8.14 2.06 5.06
CA MET A 48 -7.27 1.63 6.16
C MET A 48 -7.32 2.63 7.33
N LEU A 49 -7.42 3.92 7.04
CA LEU A 49 -7.53 4.97 8.06
C LEU A 49 -8.82 4.83 8.86
N GLU A 50 -9.92 4.47 8.18
CA GLU A 50 -11.21 4.19 8.85
C GLU A 50 -11.15 2.93 9.70
N PHE A 51 -10.48 1.88 9.19
CA PHE A 51 -10.37 0.61 9.89
C PHE A 51 -9.46 0.70 11.12
N ARG A 52 -8.34 1.40 11.02
CA ARG A 52 -7.34 1.57 12.09
C ARG A 52 -7.19 3.05 12.42
N PRO A 53 -7.96 3.58 13.40
CA PRO A 53 -7.81 4.96 13.86
C PRO A 53 -6.37 5.28 14.28
N ASN A 54 -5.96 6.53 14.10
CA ASN A 54 -4.59 7.03 14.30
C ASN A 54 -3.55 6.51 13.29
N THR A 55 -3.99 5.93 12.16
CA THR A 55 -3.13 5.75 11.00
C THR A 55 -3.12 7.05 10.20
N VAL A 56 -1.93 7.54 9.87
CA VAL A 56 -1.76 8.71 8.99
C VAL A 56 -1.80 8.25 7.55
N GLY A 57 -2.47 8.98 6.67
CA GLY A 57 -2.51 8.70 5.23
C GLY A 57 -1.59 9.62 4.45
N ALA A 58 -1.04 9.13 3.35
CA ALA A 58 -0.39 9.95 2.33
C ALA A 58 -0.78 9.48 0.94
N ASP A 59 -1.05 10.41 0.02
CA ASP A 59 -1.40 10.07 -1.36
C ASP A 59 -0.89 11.17 -2.32
N VAL A 60 -0.58 10.79 -3.56
CA VAL A 60 -0.19 11.73 -4.62
C VAL A 60 -1.40 12.42 -5.26
N ASN A 61 -2.62 11.91 -5.01
CA ASN A 61 -3.86 12.42 -5.56
C ASN A 61 -4.52 13.42 -4.60
N PRO A 62 -4.54 14.73 -4.91
CA PRO A 62 -5.12 15.74 -4.02
C PRO A 62 -6.60 15.51 -3.75
N HIS A 63 -7.37 14.96 -4.72
CA HIS A 63 -8.79 14.67 -4.51
C HIS A 63 -9.00 13.53 -3.49
N ALA A 64 -8.10 12.56 -3.43
CA ALA A 64 -8.12 11.50 -2.42
C ALA A 64 -7.79 12.06 -1.04
N VAL A 65 -6.76 12.91 -0.95
CA VAL A 65 -6.38 13.58 0.30
C VAL A 65 -7.52 14.46 0.83
N ASP A 66 -8.11 15.31 -0.02
CA ASP A 66 -9.21 16.18 0.37
C ASP A 66 -10.45 15.38 0.81
N TYR A 67 -10.72 14.26 0.14
CA TYR A 67 -11.78 13.36 0.54
C TYR A 67 -11.53 12.75 1.92
N CYS A 68 -10.32 12.26 2.19
CA CYS A 68 -9.94 11.73 3.50
C CYS A 68 -10.06 12.80 4.59
N ARG A 69 -9.57 14.01 4.35
CA ARG A 69 -9.67 15.14 5.27
C ARG A 69 -11.13 15.52 5.54
N SER A 70 -11.99 15.51 4.53
CA SER A 70 -13.42 15.79 4.68
C SER A 70 -14.15 14.79 5.59
N ARG A 71 -13.58 13.59 5.74
CA ARG A 71 -14.04 12.53 6.64
C ARG A 71 -13.39 12.58 8.02
N GLY A 72 -12.54 13.56 8.28
CA GLY A 72 -11.82 13.73 9.54
C GLY A 72 -10.58 12.85 9.70
N PHE A 73 -10.08 12.27 8.60
CA PHE A 73 -8.83 11.50 8.64
C PHE A 73 -7.62 12.41 8.51
N ASP A 74 -6.52 12.03 9.16
CA ASP A 74 -5.22 12.67 9.02
C ASP A 74 -4.57 12.17 7.72
N ALA A 75 -4.62 13.00 6.66
CA ALA A 75 -4.13 12.67 5.33
C ALA A 75 -3.33 13.82 4.73
N HIS A 76 -2.23 13.49 4.05
CA HIS A 76 -1.25 14.43 3.52
C HIS A 76 -0.98 14.19 2.04
N LEU A 77 -0.76 15.28 1.31
CA LEU A 77 -0.38 15.21 -0.09
C LEU A 77 1.11 14.89 -0.22
N ILE A 78 1.44 13.94 -1.09
CA ILE A 78 2.82 13.68 -1.50
C ILE A 78 3.12 14.59 -2.68
N GLU A 79 4.05 15.52 -2.50
CA GLU A 79 4.49 16.46 -3.53
C GLU A 79 5.95 16.16 -3.89
N ASP A 80 6.26 16.25 -5.18
CA ASP A 80 7.61 16.02 -5.72
C ASP A 80 8.25 14.69 -5.27
N GLY A 81 7.43 13.67 -5.01
CA GLY A 81 7.88 12.35 -4.57
C GLY A 81 8.35 12.29 -3.12
N ARG A 82 8.16 13.35 -2.31
CA ARG A 82 8.57 13.42 -0.92
C ARG A 82 7.41 13.21 0.04
N LEU A 83 7.64 12.36 1.03
CA LEU A 83 6.72 12.17 2.14
C LEU A 83 6.83 13.38 3.11
N PRO A 84 5.73 14.09 3.42
CA PRO A 84 5.76 15.34 4.21
C PRO A 84 5.90 15.09 5.73
N PHE A 85 6.79 14.17 6.08
CA PHE A 85 7.03 13.77 7.48
C PHE A 85 8.51 13.85 7.83
N ALA A 86 8.81 14.01 9.10
CA ALA A 86 10.17 13.95 9.62
C ALA A 86 10.76 12.54 9.47
N ALA A 87 12.07 12.44 9.49
CA ALA A 87 12.75 11.15 9.58
C ALA A 87 12.35 10.42 10.88
N GLU A 88 12.40 9.09 10.86
CA GLU A 88 12.15 8.23 12.02
C GLU A 88 10.80 8.51 12.74
N SER A 89 9.72 8.78 11.96
CA SER A 89 8.40 9.13 12.50
C SER A 89 7.50 7.92 12.73
N PHE A 90 7.64 6.87 11.93
CA PHE A 90 6.68 5.76 11.91
C PHE A 90 7.29 4.42 12.32
N ASP A 91 6.52 3.64 13.07
CA ASP A 91 6.87 2.27 13.43
C ASP A 91 6.49 1.29 12.30
N THR A 92 5.47 1.63 11.50
CA THR A 92 5.05 0.82 10.35
C THR A 92 4.65 1.72 9.18
N VAL A 93 5.13 1.40 7.98
CA VAL A 93 4.62 1.95 6.72
C VAL A 93 3.91 0.85 5.95
N VAL A 94 2.74 1.17 5.41
CA VAL A 94 1.93 0.26 4.60
C VAL A 94 1.91 0.75 3.15
N LEU A 95 2.15 -0.18 2.21
CA LEU A 95 1.99 -0.01 0.77
C LEU A 95 1.02 -1.10 0.27
N ASP A 96 -0.27 -0.82 0.26
CA ASP A 96 -1.28 -1.80 -0.16
C ASP A 96 -1.78 -1.50 -1.58
N ASN A 97 -1.26 -2.22 -2.56
CA ASN A 97 -1.50 -2.01 -3.99
C ASN A 97 -1.04 -0.60 -4.45
N VAL A 98 0.24 -0.32 -4.29
CA VAL A 98 0.89 0.94 -4.67
C VAL A 98 2.07 0.72 -5.60
N LEU A 99 2.97 -0.23 -5.30
CA LEU A 99 4.22 -0.41 -6.05
C LEU A 99 4.00 -0.74 -7.53
N GLU A 100 2.93 -1.43 -7.85
CA GLU A 100 2.56 -1.78 -9.22
C GLU A 100 2.26 -0.55 -10.10
N HIS A 101 1.94 0.58 -9.49
CA HIS A 101 1.71 1.86 -10.19
C HIS A 101 3.00 2.68 -10.35
N VAL A 102 4.08 2.32 -9.66
CA VAL A 102 5.32 3.09 -9.59
C VAL A 102 6.39 2.48 -10.52
N PRO A 103 6.66 3.05 -11.71
CA PRO A 103 7.63 2.48 -12.65
C PRO A 103 9.05 2.43 -12.10
N SER A 104 9.42 3.39 -11.26
CA SER A 104 10.74 3.47 -10.61
C SER A 104 10.54 3.61 -9.11
N PRO A 105 10.52 2.50 -8.33
CA PRO A 105 10.14 2.53 -6.92
C PRO A 105 11.24 3.08 -6.00
N GLN A 106 12.50 3.16 -6.45
CA GLN A 106 13.63 3.53 -5.60
C GLN A 106 13.42 4.85 -4.84
N PRO A 107 13.01 5.99 -5.48
CA PRO A 107 12.81 7.24 -4.74
C PRO A 107 11.74 7.14 -3.64
N LEU A 108 10.67 6.38 -3.89
CA LEU A 108 9.63 6.13 -2.89
C LEU A 108 10.16 5.28 -1.73
N LEU A 109 10.93 4.24 -2.04
CA LEU A 109 11.52 3.36 -1.04
C LEU A 109 12.58 4.08 -0.18
N ASP A 110 13.36 4.99 -0.76
CA ASP A 110 14.30 5.86 -0.03
C ASP A 110 13.56 6.78 0.97
N GLU A 111 12.43 7.36 0.56
CA GLU A 111 11.59 8.19 1.43
C GLU A 111 10.92 7.35 2.53
N ILE A 112 10.48 6.14 2.23
CA ILE A 112 9.96 5.21 3.23
C ILE A 112 11.05 4.85 4.24
N HIS A 113 12.25 4.55 3.77
CA HIS A 113 13.39 4.28 4.66
C HIS A 113 13.69 5.47 5.57
N ARG A 114 13.62 6.70 5.05
CA ARG A 114 13.86 7.93 5.83
C ARG A 114 12.80 8.13 6.92
N VAL A 115 11.53 7.88 6.65
CA VAL A 115 10.45 8.14 7.63
C VAL A 115 10.23 7.00 8.61
N LEU A 116 10.76 5.80 8.33
CA LEU A 116 10.73 4.68 9.25
C LEU A 116 11.71 4.89 10.41
N LYS A 117 11.29 4.49 11.59
CA LYS A 117 12.19 4.33 12.74
C LYS A 117 13.15 3.16 12.51
N ARG A 118 14.25 3.10 13.27
CA ARG A 118 15.30 2.08 13.14
C ARG A 118 14.78 0.64 13.16
N ASP A 119 13.80 0.34 14.03
CA ASP A 119 13.17 -0.99 14.11
C ASP A 119 11.82 -1.05 13.39
N GLY A 120 11.55 -0.03 12.55
CA GLY A 120 10.33 0.10 11.81
C GLY A 120 10.19 -0.94 10.71
N ARG A 121 8.95 -1.20 10.29
CA ARG A 121 8.61 -2.21 9.29
C ARG A 121 7.83 -1.64 8.13
N VAL A 122 8.05 -2.22 6.96
CA VAL A 122 7.22 -1.96 5.77
C VAL A 122 6.37 -3.19 5.50
N LEU A 123 5.07 -2.99 5.43
CA LEU A 123 4.12 -3.99 4.95
C LEU A 123 3.74 -3.65 3.51
N VAL A 124 4.14 -4.50 2.57
CA VAL A 124 3.87 -4.30 1.14
C VAL A 124 2.90 -5.34 0.65
N GLY A 125 1.86 -4.91 -0.07
CA GLY A 125 0.92 -5.76 -0.78
C GLY A 125 0.90 -5.44 -2.26
N VAL A 126 1.00 -6.48 -3.12
CA VAL A 126 0.92 -6.35 -4.58
C VAL A 126 -0.09 -7.33 -5.15
N PRO A 127 -0.81 -6.99 -6.24
CA PRO A 127 -1.82 -7.87 -6.81
C PRO A 127 -1.18 -9.07 -7.51
N GLY A 128 -1.87 -10.21 -7.50
CA GLY A 128 -1.54 -11.35 -8.35
C GLY A 128 -1.87 -11.10 -9.83
N GLU A 129 -1.58 -12.07 -10.70
CA GLU A 129 -1.69 -11.94 -12.16
C GLU A 129 -3.04 -11.36 -12.62
N ARG A 130 -4.16 -11.88 -12.11
CA ARG A 130 -5.49 -11.40 -12.50
C ARG A 130 -5.81 -10.00 -11.93
N GLY A 131 -5.38 -9.72 -10.72
CA GLY A 131 -5.52 -8.39 -10.11
C GLY A 131 -4.75 -7.36 -10.91
N TYR A 132 -3.49 -7.65 -11.21
CA TYR A 132 -2.63 -6.82 -12.05
C TYR A 132 -3.24 -6.55 -13.42
N ALA A 133 -3.67 -7.58 -14.14
CA ALA A 133 -4.28 -7.44 -15.46
C ALA A 133 -5.64 -6.71 -15.48
N SER A 134 -6.24 -6.47 -14.32
CA SER A 134 -7.57 -5.85 -14.23
C SER A 134 -7.57 -4.33 -14.13
N ASP A 135 -6.39 -3.71 -14.02
CA ASP A 135 -6.21 -2.26 -13.97
C ASP A 135 -5.18 -1.83 -15.01
N SER A 136 -5.56 -0.97 -15.93
CA SER A 136 -4.69 -0.46 -17.01
C SER A 136 -3.63 0.54 -16.50
N ASP A 137 -3.75 1.02 -15.27
CA ASP A 137 -2.78 1.95 -14.67
C ASP A 137 -1.63 1.23 -13.98
N HIS A 138 -1.68 -0.10 -13.86
CA HIS A 138 -0.56 -0.90 -13.39
C HIS A 138 0.60 -0.86 -14.40
N LYS A 139 1.82 -0.58 -13.94
CA LYS A 139 3.03 -0.43 -14.75
C LYS A 139 4.01 -1.57 -14.56
N VAL A 140 4.10 -2.12 -13.35
CA VAL A 140 5.07 -3.16 -12.99
C VAL A 140 4.34 -4.33 -12.33
N PHE A 141 4.57 -5.53 -12.85
CA PHE A 141 4.10 -6.75 -12.20
C PHE A 141 5.13 -7.25 -11.19
N TYR A 142 4.68 -7.53 -9.99
CA TYR A 142 5.51 -8.14 -8.94
C TYR A 142 4.99 -9.52 -8.58
N ASP A 143 5.86 -10.50 -8.65
CA ASP A 143 5.72 -11.78 -7.96
C ASP A 143 6.56 -11.77 -6.66
N GLU A 144 6.52 -12.86 -5.89
CA GLU A 144 7.26 -12.97 -4.62
C GLU A 144 8.78 -12.73 -4.80
N PRO A 145 9.48 -13.35 -5.80
CA PRO A 145 10.91 -13.10 -6.02
C PRO A 145 11.23 -11.66 -6.43
N THR A 146 10.47 -11.08 -7.34
CA THR A 146 10.73 -9.71 -7.84
C THR A 146 10.41 -8.66 -6.77
N LEU A 147 9.35 -8.84 -5.99
CA LEU A 147 9.04 -7.97 -4.86
C LEU A 147 10.18 -7.98 -3.83
N THR A 148 10.61 -9.18 -3.41
CA THR A 148 11.67 -9.30 -2.40
C THR A 148 13.01 -8.74 -2.89
N ALA A 149 13.36 -8.99 -4.17
CA ALA A 149 14.58 -8.44 -4.76
C ALA A 149 14.56 -6.90 -4.86
N THR A 150 13.40 -6.32 -5.23
CA THR A 150 13.24 -4.87 -5.33
C THR A 150 13.43 -4.19 -3.96
N LEU A 151 12.80 -4.73 -2.92
CA LEU A 151 12.94 -4.18 -1.57
C LEU A 151 14.35 -4.40 -0.99
N ALA A 152 14.96 -5.56 -1.26
CA ALA A 152 16.35 -5.83 -0.85
C ALA A 152 17.34 -4.87 -1.51
N GLY A 153 17.14 -4.54 -2.80
CA GLY A 153 17.93 -3.53 -3.51
C GLY A 153 17.82 -2.12 -2.92
N ALA A 154 16.73 -1.84 -2.19
CA ALA A 154 16.48 -0.57 -1.51
C ALA A 154 16.87 -0.59 0.00
N GLY A 155 17.61 -1.62 0.46
CA GLY A 155 18.08 -1.69 1.84
C GLY A 155 17.07 -2.26 2.84
N PHE A 156 16.14 -3.09 2.40
CA PHE A 156 15.18 -3.75 3.27
C PHE A 156 15.41 -5.26 3.33
N GLU A 157 15.34 -5.84 4.51
CA GLU A 157 15.36 -7.29 4.71
C GLU A 157 13.95 -7.85 4.83
N CYS A 158 13.67 -8.96 4.12
CA CYS A 158 12.38 -9.63 4.16
C CYS A 158 12.26 -10.50 5.41
N ASP A 159 11.29 -10.17 6.28
CA ASP A 159 10.98 -10.98 7.46
C ASP A 159 9.98 -12.10 7.16
N ARG A 160 9.00 -11.83 6.29
CA ARG A 160 7.92 -12.77 5.99
C ARG A 160 7.24 -12.47 4.68
N VAL A 161 6.86 -13.52 3.94
CA VAL A 161 5.93 -13.43 2.81
C VAL A 161 4.68 -14.27 3.11
N PHE A 162 3.51 -13.73 2.78
CA PHE A 162 2.24 -14.45 2.88
C PHE A 162 1.31 -14.05 1.73
N HIS A 163 0.34 -14.91 1.46
CA HIS A 163 -0.58 -14.74 0.33
C HIS A 163 -2.01 -14.67 0.82
N VAL A 164 -2.79 -13.80 0.23
CA VAL A 164 -4.20 -13.63 0.58
C VAL A 164 -5.06 -14.00 -0.64
N PRO A 165 -6.03 -14.93 -0.48
CA PRO A 165 -6.48 -15.60 0.75
C PRO A 165 -5.55 -16.72 1.25
N CYS A 166 -4.77 -17.36 0.39
CA CYS A 166 -3.81 -18.41 0.74
C CYS A 166 -2.78 -18.59 -0.37
N ARG A 167 -1.64 -19.23 -0.07
CA ARG A 167 -0.57 -19.48 -1.05
C ARG A 167 -1.00 -20.57 -2.04
N ALA A 168 -1.56 -20.17 -3.18
CA ALA A 168 -1.93 -21.07 -4.26
C ALA A 168 -1.77 -20.38 -5.62
N ARG A 169 -0.80 -20.81 -6.41
CA ARG A 169 -0.46 -20.18 -7.70
C ARG A 169 -1.65 -20.10 -8.67
N MET A 170 -2.54 -21.09 -8.65
CA MET A 170 -3.75 -21.07 -9.48
C MET A 170 -4.69 -19.92 -9.09
N LEU A 171 -4.76 -19.55 -7.81
CA LEU A 171 -5.62 -18.46 -7.34
C LEU A 171 -5.16 -17.08 -7.84
N SER A 172 -3.85 -16.87 -8.05
CA SER A 172 -3.29 -15.66 -8.66
C SER A 172 -3.89 -15.40 -10.06
N ARG A 173 -4.21 -16.45 -10.80
CA ARG A 173 -4.76 -16.37 -12.16
C ARG A 173 -6.28 -16.22 -12.22
N VAL A 174 -6.98 -16.58 -11.18
CA VAL A 174 -8.46 -16.61 -11.19
C VAL A 174 -9.10 -15.59 -10.24
N LEU A 175 -8.43 -15.19 -9.16
CA LEU A 175 -8.99 -14.27 -8.17
C LEU A 175 -8.39 -12.86 -8.34
N ARG A 176 -9.25 -11.86 -8.57
CA ARG A 176 -8.81 -10.44 -8.59
C ARG A 176 -8.26 -9.97 -7.23
N GLN A 177 -8.80 -10.52 -6.15
CA GLN A 177 -8.42 -10.17 -4.77
C GLN A 177 -7.19 -10.93 -4.27
N TYR A 178 -6.58 -11.76 -5.12
CA TYR A 178 -5.33 -12.42 -4.75
C TYR A 178 -4.20 -11.41 -4.70
N CYS A 179 -3.53 -11.35 -3.55
CA CYS A 179 -2.37 -10.48 -3.34
C CYS A 179 -1.24 -11.25 -2.67
N VAL A 180 -0.02 -10.87 -3.01
CA VAL A 180 1.20 -11.24 -2.30
C VAL A 180 1.50 -10.11 -1.32
N TYR A 181 1.62 -10.44 -0.04
CA TYR A 181 2.05 -9.52 1.00
C TYR A 181 3.41 -9.92 1.53
N ALA A 182 4.23 -8.93 1.81
CA ALA A 182 5.52 -9.15 2.45
C ALA A 182 5.77 -8.10 3.54
N LEU A 183 6.40 -8.55 4.63
CA LEU A 183 6.84 -7.72 5.73
C LEU A 183 8.36 -7.59 5.65
N PHE A 184 8.82 -6.36 5.70
CA PHE A 184 10.23 -6.03 5.65
C PHE A 184 10.62 -5.14 6.83
N ARG A 185 11.90 -5.14 7.19
CA ARG A 185 12.53 -4.17 8.09
C ARG A 185 13.65 -3.42 7.36
N ALA A 186 13.96 -2.21 7.80
CA ALA A 186 15.16 -1.51 7.34
C ALA A 186 16.41 -2.31 7.76
N ALA A 187 17.34 -2.52 6.82
CA ALA A 187 18.61 -3.23 7.04
C ALA A 187 19.65 -2.33 7.69
#